data_0c464f6b90f91efab31be87cac4bc4e7
#
_entry.id   0c464f6b90f91efab31be87cac4bc4e7
#
_cell.length_a   1.000
_cell.length_b   1.000
_cell.length_c   1.000
_cell.angle_alpha   90.00
_cell.angle_beta   90.00
_cell.angle_gamma   90.00
#
_symmetry.space_group_name_H-M   'P 1'
#
loop_
_entity.id
_entity.type
_entity.pdbx_description
1 polymer ?
#
loop_
_entity_poly.entity_id
_entity_poly.type
_entity_poly.pdbx_seq_one_letter_code
_entity_poly.pdbx_strand_id
1 'polypeptide(L)'
;MEDAATIEAQLGRPPRGAARVAVRCPHGRPAVVEQDSYLADGEPFPTTYYLTCPHAVSQIDRLEAEGGVDRYERLLDEDAALRSSYVAASQRQRTLRRPAAEMADGGASLQLGIAGVARDGAVKCLHAHAAFALAEPGYALGMRVLAEAEPVFPEDRCCCG
;
A
#
# COMPACT_ATOMS: atom_id res chain seq x y z
N MET A 1 10.04 19.65 -3.36
CA MET A 1 10.56 19.52 -4.75
C MET A 1 11.42 18.27 -4.92
N GLU A 2 12.37 18.03 -4.05
CA GLU A 2 13.23 16.83 -4.12
C GLU A 2 12.45 15.50 -4.03
N ASP A 3 11.45 15.42 -3.15
CA ASP A 3 10.62 14.22 -3.01
C ASP A 3 9.79 13.94 -4.27
N ALA A 4 9.21 14.96 -4.92
CA ALA A 4 8.42 14.78 -6.12
C ALA A 4 9.24 14.17 -7.27
N ALA A 5 10.45 14.68 -7.49
CA ALA A 5 11.35 14.14 -8.50
C ALA A 5 11.80 12.71 -8.16
N THR A 6 12.06 12.44 -6.88
CA THR A 6 12.40 11.08 -6.42
C THR A 6 11.23 10.11 -6.64
N ILE A 7 10.01 10.50 -6.27
CA ILE A 7 8.81 9.67 -6.46
C ILE A 7 8.57 9.38 -7.94
N GLU A 8 8.69 10.40 -8.80
CA GLU A 8 8.56 10.22 -10.26
C GLU A 8 9.60 9.24 -10.80
N ALA A 9 10.86 9.36 -10.37
CA ALA A 9 11.93 8.44 -10.76
C ALA A 9 11.65 7.01 -10.26
N GLN A 10 11.16 6.84 -9.03
CA GLN A 10 10.80 5.55 -8.46
C GLN A 10 9.64 4.88 -9.23
N LEU A 11 8.65 5.66 -9.64
CA LEU A 11 7.48 5.16 -10.36
C LEU A 11 7.72 4.99 -11.87
N GLY A 12 8.77 5.60 -12.42
CA GLY A 12 9.01 5.66 -13.86
C GLY A 12 8.00 6.52 -14.64
N ARG A 13 7.19 7.31 -13.93
CA ARG A 13 6.17 8.23 -14.48
C ARG A 13 5.77 9.25 -13.43
N PRO A 14 5.19 10.39 -13.80
CA PRO A 14 4.59 11.31 -12.86
C PRO A 14 3.49 10.62 -12.01
N PRO A 15 3.38 10.95 -10.72
CA PRO A 15 2.26 10.49 -9.89
C PRO A 15 0.92 10.91 -10.49
N ARG A 16 -0.10 10.05 -10.43
CA ARG A 16 -1.43 10.34 -10.98
C ARG A 16 -2.28 11.27 -10.11
N GLY A 17 -1.79 11.75 -9.01
CA GLY A 17 -2.54 12.63 -8.11
C GLY A 17 -1.62 13.23 -7.06
N ALA A 18 -2.22 13.96 -6.12
CA ALA A 18 -1.48 14.47 -4.99
C ALA A 18 -0.97 13.31 -4.12
N ALA A 19 0.33 13.29 -3.88
CA ALA A 19 0.97 12.29 -3.06
C ALA A 19 1.80 12.95 -1.96
N ARG A 20 1.63 12.48 -0.74
CA ARG A 20 2.41 12.93 0.43
C ARG A 20 3.29 11.79 0.89
N VAL A 21 4.53 12.06 1.26
CA VAL A 21 5.41 11.03 1.82
C VAL A 21 4.89 10.60 3.18
N ALA A 22 4.44 9.35 3.28
CA ALA A 22 3.97 8.75 4.53
C ALA A 22 5.10 8.04 5.28
N VAL A 23 6.01 7.37 4.56
CA VAL A 23 7.14 6.63 5.14
C VAL A 23 8.39 6.87 4.31
N ARG A 24 9.51 7.04 5.00
CA ARG A 24 10.85 7.12 4.39
C ARG A 24 11.62 5.84 4.66
N CYS A 25 12.45 5.44 3.71
CA CYS A 25 13.41 4.36 3.94
C CYS A 25 14.52 4.82 4.93
N PRO A 26 15.36 3.90 5.45
CA PRO A 26 16.45 4.26 6.37
C PRO A 26 17.45 5.29 5.82
N HIS A 27 17.47 5.48 4.50
CA HIS A 27 18.33 6.46 3.82
C HIS A 27 17.63 7.80 3.56
N GLY A 28 16.43 8.01 4.14
CA GLY A 28 15.70 9.28 4.06
C GLY A 28 14.88 9.50 2.80
N ARG A 29 14.88 8.57 1.84
CA ARG A 29 14.10 8.69 0.59
C ARG A 29 12.65 8.22 0.77
N PRO A 30 11.68 8.73 -0.02
CA PRO A 30 10.31 8.23 -0.01
C PRO A 30 10.25 6.71 -0.21
N ALA A 31 9.46 6.02 0.59
CA ALA A 31 9.25 4.59 0.49
C ALA A 31 7.76 4.23 0.37
N VAL A 32 6.90 4.99 1.04
CA VAL A 32 5.45 4.91 0.92
C VAL A 32 4.89 6.31 0.79
N VAL A 33 3.99 6.51 -0.15
CA VAL A 33 3.23 7.74 -0.30
C VAL A 33 1.77 7.51 0.06
N GLU A 34 1.16 8.51 0.70
CA GLU A 34 -0.28 8.58 0.91
C GLU A 34 -0.91 9.30 -0.29
N GLN A 35 -1.93 8.69 -0.88
CA GLN A 35 -2.66 9.20 -2.03
C GLN A 35 -4.02 9.76 -1.62
N ASP A 36 -4.49 10.79 -2.30
CA ASP A 36 -5.87 11.21 -2.20
C ASP A 36 -6.81 10.13 -2.76
N SER A 37 -8.03 10.07 -2.23
CA SER A 37 -9.00 9.04 -2.61
C SER A 37 -9.55 9.22 -4.03
N TYR A 38 -9.41 10.41 -4.58
CA TYR A 38 -9.84 10.77 -5.93
C TYR A 38 -8.79 11.63 -6.63
N LEU A 39 -8.69 11.48 -7.92
CA LEU A 39 -7.93 12.36 -8.79
C LEU A 39 -8.69 13.68 -9.03
N ALA A 40 -8.03 14.66 -9.62
CA ALA A 40 -8.61 15.99 -9.87
C ALA A 40 -9.85 15.96 -10.79
N ASP A 41 -9.95 14.94 -11.65
CA ASP A 41 -11.08 14.69 -12.55
C ASP A 41 -12.20 13.86 -11.93
N GLY A 42 -12.11 13.53 -10.63
CA GLY A 42 -13.08 12.71 -9.91
C GLY A 42 -12.90 11.20 -10.10
N GLU A 43 -11.89 10.75 -10.86
CA GLU A 43 -11.59 9.32 -10.97
C GLU A 43 -11.15 8.76 -9.61
N PRO A 44 -11.75 7.66 -9.12
CA PRO A 44 -11.34 7.08 -7.84
C PRO A 44 -9.94 6.49 -7.89
N PHE A 45 -9.14 6.77 -6.85
CA PHE A 45 -7.86 6.15 -6.63
C PHE A 45 -7.97 5.19 -5.43
N PRO A 46 -8.02 3.86 -5.64
CA PRO A 46 -8.42 2.92 -4.60
C PRO A 46 -7.34 2.68 -3.52
N THR A 47 -6.09 3.03 -3.79
CA THR A 47 -4.96 2.77 -2.91
C THR A 47 -4.62 4.01 -2.08
N THR A 48 -4.79 3.94 -0.76
CA THR A 48 -4.42 5.04 0.14
C THR A 48 -2.91 5.12 0.34
N TYR A 49 -2.25 4.01 0.67
CA TYR A 49 -0.80 3.95 0.80
C TYR A 49 -0.18 3.17 -0.35
N TYR A 50 0.69 3.83 -1.09
CA TYR A 50 1.33 3.28 -2.28
C TYR A 50 2.83 3.09 -2.04
N LEU A 51 3.33 1.87 -2.25
CA LEU A 51 4.75 1.52 -2.10
C LEU A 51 5.53 2.05 -3.31
N THR A 52 6.52 2.90 -3.06
CA THR A 52 7.31 3.53 -4.13
C THR A 52 8.77 3.09 -4.16
N CYS A 53 9.33 2.62 -3.05
CA CYS A 53 10.73 2.17 -3.01
C CYS A 53 10.96 0.99 -3.97
N PRO A 54 11.81 1.13 -5.00
CA PRO A 54 12.00 0.08 -6.01
C PRO A 54 12.50 -1.25 -5.43
N HIS A 55 13.36 -1.19 -4.41
CA HIS A 55 13.85 -2.40 -3.75
C HIS A 55 12.71 -3.13 -3.02
N ALA A 56 11.91 -2.40 -2.22
CA ALA A 56 10.77 -2.99 -1.53
C ALA A 56 9.75 -3.58 -2.52
N VAL A 57 9.45 -2.86 -3.60
CA VAL A 57 8.58 -3.35 -4.67
C VAL A 57 9.09 -4.67 -5.23
N SER A 58 10.39 -4.74 -5.58
CA SER A 58 11.01 -5.96 -6.13
C SER A 58 10.95 -7.15 -5.17
N GLN A 59 11.16 -6.91 -3.86
CA GLN A 59 11.05 -7.97 -2.85
C GLN A 59 9.63 -8.51 -2.72
N ILE A 60 8.62 -7.63 -2.81
CA ILE A 60 7.21 -8.02 -2.77
C ILE A 60 6.78 -8.71 -4.08
N ASP A 61 7.25 -8.24 -5.25
CA ASP A 61 7.03 -8.89 -6.56
C ASP A 61 7.42 -10.36 -6.51
N ARG A 62 8.56 -10.66 -5.88
CA ARG A 62 9.03 -12.04 -5.70
C ARG A 62 8.03 -12.89 -4.92
N LEU A 63 7.48 -12.37 -3.83
CA LEU A 63 6.47 -13.09 -3.03
C LEU A 63 5.18 -13.31 -3.81
N GLU A 64 4.73 -12.34 -4.59
CA GLU A 64 3.54 -12.49 -5.45
C GLU A 64 3.78 -13.52 -6.55
N ALA A 65 4.96 -13.51 -7.18
CA ALA A 65 5.35 -14.50 -8.19
C ALA A 65 5.39 -15.94 -7.64
N GLU A 66 5.66 -16.10 -6.35
CA GLU A 66 5.64 -17.37 -5.62
C GLU A 66 4.24 -17.81 -5.13
N GLY A 67 3.17 -17.11 -5.55
CA GLY A 67 1.80 -17.41 -5.15
C GLY A 67 1.39 -16.82 -3.79
N GLY A 68 2.06 -15.75 -3.36
CA GLY A 68 1.85 -15.13 -2.05
C GLY A 68 0.44 -14.62 -1.81
N VAL A 69 -0.24 -14.07 -2.82
CA VAL A 69 -1.61 -13.57 -2.68
C VAL A 69 -2.56 -14.69 -2.25
N ASP A 70 -2.59 -15.80 -2.98
CA ASP A 70 -3.47 -16.95 -2.67
C ASP A 70 -3.10 -17.58 -1.32
N ARG A 71 -1.82 -17.64 -1.00
CA ARG A 71 -1.34 -18.17 0.29
C ARG A 71 -1.82 -17.33 1.46
N TYR A 72 -1.76 -16.01 1.36
CA TYR A 72 -2.25 -15.11 2.41
C TYR A 72 -3.77 -15.10 2.52
N GLU A 73 -4.51 -15.25 1.41
CA GLU A 73 -5.96 -15.40 1.45
C GLU A 73 -6.38 -16.66 2.22
N ARG A 74 -5.74 -17.80 1.95
CA ARG A 74 -5.96 -19.03 2.72
C ARG A 74 -5.62 -18.85 4.21
N LEU A 75 -4.51 -18.19 4.51
CA LEU A 75 -4.08 -17.94 5.88
C LEU A 75 -5.10 -17.09 6.66
N LEU A 76 -5.76 -16.13 6.00
CA LEU A 76 -6.85 -15.35 6.60
C LEU A 76 -8.05 -16.22 6.96
N ASP A 77 -8.33 -17.28 6.21
CA ASP A 77 -9.42 -18.21 6.52
C ASP A 77 -9.07 -19.14 7.69
N GLU A 78 -7.81 -19.44 7.89
CA GLU A 78 -7.30 -20.39 8.89
C GLU A 78 -6.92 -19.75 10.23
N ASP A 79 -6.52 -18.47 10.22
CA ASP A 79 -6.03 -17.74 11.40
C ASP A 79 -6.99 -16.60 11.79
N ALA A 80 -7.78 -16.83 12.84
CA ALA A 80 -8.78 -15.89 13.32
C ALA A 80 -8.17 -14.57 13.84
N ALA A 81 -6.99 -14.62 14.46
CA ALA A 81 -6.31 -13.41 14.94
C ALA A 81 -5.80 -12.56 13.78
N LEU A 82 -5.24 -13.20 12.76
CA LEU A 82 -4.81 -12.53 11.54
C LEU A 82 -6.00 -11.90 10.80
N ARG A 83 -7.11 -12.64 10.72
CA ARG A 83 -8.35 -12.12 10.12
C ARG A 83 -8.90 -10.90 10.88
N SER A 84 -8.90 -10.92 12.19
CA SER A 84 -9.33 -9.77 13.02
C SER A 84 -8.45 -8.54 12.76
N SER A 85 -7.15 -8.71 12.67
CA SER A 85 -6.22 -7.63 12.31
C SER A 85 -6.48 -7.09 10.90
N TYR A 86 -6.75 -7.97 9.93
CA TYR A 86 -7.11 -7.59 8.56
C TYR A 86 -8.40 -6.76 8.53
N VAL A 87 -9.44 -7.18 9.24
CA VAL A 87 -10.72 -6.44 9.30
C VAL A 87 -10.52 -5.06 9.93
N ALA A 88 -9.78 -4.97 11.02
CA ALA A 88 -9.48 -3.70 11.68
C ALA A 88 -8.69 -2.76 10.75
N ALA A 89 -7.69 -3.27 10.02
CA ALA A 89 -6.93 -2.49 9.05
C ALA A 89 -7.79 -2.03 7.87
N SER A 90 -8.70 -2.87 7.39
CA SER A 90 -9.66 -2.50 6.33
C SER A 90 -10.62 -1.41 6.78
N GLN A 91 -11.08 -1.44 8.02
CA GLN A 91 -11.89 -0.37 8.60
C GLN A 91 -11.08 0.92 8.74
N ARG A 92 -9.84 0.82 9.20
CA ARG A 92 -8.91 1.96 9.27
C ARG A 92 -8.69 2.58 7.89
N GLN A 93 -8.50 1.76 6.85
CA GLN A 93 -8.41 2.20 5.45
C GLN A 93 -9.63 3.05 5.07
N ARG A 94 -10.83 2.60 5.37
CA ARG A 94 -12.09 3.32 5.07
C ARG A 94 -12.14 4.68 5.78
N THR A 95 -11.66 4.79 7.01
CA THR A 95 -11.62 6.06 7.75
C THR A 95 -10.58 7.04 7.20
N LEU A 96 -9.53 6.55 6.55
CA LEU A 96 -8.50 7.39 5.90
C LEU A 96 -8.98 7.97 4.58
N ARG A 97 -9.93 7.30 3.91
CA ARG A 97 -10.46 7.73 2.63
C ARG A 97 -11.34 8.97 2.80
N ARG A 98 -11.14 9.95 1.94
CA ARG A 98 -11.83 11.25 2.02
C ARG A 98 -12.62 11.52 0.74
N PRO A 99 -13.84 12.06 0.85
CA PRO A 99 -14.58 12.51 -0.31
C PRO A 99 -13.86 13.68 -0.98
N ALA A 100 -14.10 13.82 -2.28
CA ALA A 100 -13.67 14.96 -3.08
C ALA A 100 -14.89 15.73 -3.59
N ALA A 101 -14.67 16.93 -4.14
CA ALA A 101 -15.75 17.73 -4.73
C ALA A 101 -16.42 17.02 -5.92
N GLU A 102 -15.60 16.31 -6.72
CA GLU A 102 -16.07 15.47 -7.80
C GLU A 102 -15.72 14.01 -7.50
N MET A 103 -16.70 13.12 -7.64
CA MET A 103 -16.56 11.68 -7.41
C MET A 103 -17.32 10.95 -8.51
N ALA A 104 -16.59 10.48 -9.54
CA ALA A 104 -17.18 9.84 -10.72
C ALA A 104 -17.99 8.56 -10.39
N ASP A 105 -17.66 7.91 -9.27
CA ASP A 105 -18.33 6.70 -8.76
C ASP A 105 -19.39 6.98 -7.69
N GLY A 106 -19.75 8.25 -7.46
CA GLY A 106 -20.71 8.64 -6.41
C GLY A 106 -20.25 8.34 -4.99
N GLY A 107 -18.95 8.13 -4.77
CA GLY A 107 -18.38 7.82 -3.45
C GLY A 107 -18.26 6.32 -3.13
N ALA A 108 -18.59 5.44 -4.06
CA ALA A 108 -18.57 3.99 -3.84
C ALA A 108 -17.17 3.48 -3.40
N SER A 109 -16.10 4.01 -3.95
CA SER A 109 -14.74 3.61 -3.61
C SER A 109 -14.30 4.00 -2.20
N LEU A 110 -15.01 4.91 -1.53
CA LEU A 110 -14.74 5.27 -0.13
C LEU A 110 -14.96 4.09 0.83
N GLN A 111 -15.76 3.12 0.43
CA GLN A 111 -16.08 1.93 1.21
C GLN A 111 -15.13 0.74 0.96
N LEU A 112 -14.17 0.88 0.05
CA LEU A 112 -13.23 -0.19 -0.29
C LEU A 112 -12.18 -0.39 0.82
N GLY A 113 -11.79 -1.64 1.02
CA GLY A 113 -10.68 -2.03 1.89
C GLY A 113 -9.32 -1.82 1.24
N ILE A 114 -8.28 -2.35 1.90
CA ILE A 114 -6.90 -2.27 1.40
C ILE A 114 -6.83 -2.94 0.03
N ALA A 115 -6.02 -2.39 -0.87
CA ALA A 115 -5.92 -2.78 -2.28
C ALA A 115 -7.21 -2.58 -3.10
N GLY A 116 -8.16 -1.81 -2.61
CA GLY A 116 -9.43 -1.54 -3.29
C GLY A 116 -10.37 -2.73 -3.34
N VAL A 117 -10.32 -3.62 -2.35
CA VAL A 117 -11.22 -4.79 -2.29
C VAL A 117 -12.60 -4.40 -1.77
N ALA A 118 -13.65 -5.00 -2.38
CA ALA A 118 -15.03 -4.77 -1.99
C ALA A 118 -15.49 -5.68 -0.84
N ARG A 119 -14.83 -6.83 -0.64
CA ARG A 119 -15.17 -7.81 0.40
C ARG A 119 -13.98 -8.10 1.30
N ASP A 120 -14.24 -8.33 2.58
CA ASP A 120 -13.22 -8.76 3.52
C ASP A 120 -12.75 -10.19 3.21
N GLY A 121 -11.45 -10.44 3.38
CA GLY A 121 -10.80 -11.70 3.08
C GLY A 121 -10.09 -11.75 1.73
N ALA A 122 -10.33 -10.80 0.83
CA ALA A 122 -9.56 -10.68 -0.40
C ALA A 122 -8.26 -9.90 -0.15
N VAL A 123 -7.14 -10.43 -0.61
CA VAL A 123 -5.81 -9.79 -0.49
C VAL A 123 -5.47 -8.97 -1.73
N LYS A 124 -5.66 -9.52 -2.90
CA LYS A 124 -5.47 -8.91 -4.22
C LYS A 124 -4.03 -8.47 -4.52
N CYS A 125 -3.38 -7.73 -3.61
CA CYS A 125 -2.06 -7.14 -3.86
C CYS A 125 -1.25 -7.04 -2.57
N LEU A 126 -0.12 -7.73 -2.47
CA LEU A 126 0.75 -7.70 -1.30
C LEU A 126 1.45 -6.34 -1.11
N HIS A 127 1.70 -5.60 -2.20
CA HIS A 127 2.30 -4.26 -2.13
C HIS A 127 1.45 -3.30 -1.30
N ALA A 128 0.13 -3.32 -1.50
CA ALA A 128 -0.79 -2.45 -0.75
C ALA A 128 -0.82 -2.81 0.75
N HIS A 129 -0.77 -4.09 1.09
CA HIS A 129 -0.74 -4.56 2.49
C HIS A 129 0.60 -4.23 3.16
N ALA A 130 1.72 -4.38 2.46
CA ALA A 130 3.04 -4.00 2.94
C ALA A 130 3.14 -2.48 3.17
N ALA A 131 2.70 -1.68 2.20
CA ALA A 131 2.67 -0.22 2.32
C ALA A 131 1.80 0.23 3.50
N PHE A 132 0.64 -0.40 3.69
CA PHE A 132 -0.26 -0.11 4.81
C PHE A 132 0.42 -0.40 6.16
N ALA A 133 1.09 -1.55 6.29
CA ALA A 133 1.79 -1.93 7.53
C ALA A 133 2.98 -1.02 7.85
N LEU A 134 3.68 -0.51 6.83
CA LEU A 134 4.75 0.47 7.02
C LEU A 134 4.21 1.82 7.54
N ALA A 135 3.06 2.27 7.02
CA ALA A 135 2.44 3.54 7.40
C ALA A 135 1.62 3.46 8.68
N GLU A 136 0.97 2.31 8.94
CA GLU A 136 0.10 2.05 10.09
C GLU A 136 0.64 0.82 10.84
N PRO A 137 1.64 0.99 11.74
CA PRO A 137 2.27 -0.13 12.45
C PRO A 137 1.26 -0.95 13.27
N GLY A 138 1.48 -2.26 13.34
CA GLY A 138 0.62 -3.19 14.08
C GLY A 138 -0.36 -3.98 13.23
N TYR A 139 -0.39 -3.76 11.92
CA TYR A 139 -1.18 -4.54 10.97
C TYR A 139 -0.52 -5.90 10.71
N ALA A 140 -1.03 -6.97 11.31
CA ALA A 140 -0.36 -8.26 11.38
C ALA A 140 -0.10 -8.92 10.02
N LEU A 141 -1.04 -8.90 9.07
CA LEU A 141 -0.83 -9.49 7.75
C LEU A 141 0.27 -8.74 6.98
N GLY A 142 0.21 -7.42 6.95
CA GLY A 142 1.24 -6.62 6.30
C GLY A 142 2.61 -6.78 6.95
N MET A 143 2.68 -6.92 8.28
CA MET A 143 3.94 -7.19 9.00
C MET A 143 4.52 -8.55 8.63
N ARG A 144 3.70 -9.59 8.43
CA ARG A 144 4.17 -10.89 7.92
C ARG A 144 4.72 -10.78 6.50
N VAL A 145 4.04 -10.05 5.62
CA VAL A 145 4.52 -9.80 4.26
C VAL A 145 5.89 -9.12 4.29
N LEU A 146 6.05 -8.09 5.12
CA LEU A 146 7.33 -7.39 5.29
C LEU A 146 8.43 -8.32 5.82
N ALA A 147 8.13 -9.17 6.79
CA ALA A 147 9.09 -10.13 7.34
C ALA A 147 9.57 -11.14 6.29
N GLU A 148 8.68 -11.64 5.43
CA GLU A 148 9.05 -12.54 4.34
C GLU A 148 9.82 -11.82 3.22
N ALA A 149 9.63 -10.51 3.07
CA ALA A 149 10.30 -9.69 2.06
C ALA A 149 11.67 -9.15 2.52
N GLU A 150 12.11 -9.47 3.73
CA GLU A 150 13.39 -8.99 4.25
C GLU A 150 14.59 -9.34 3.33
N PRO A 151 15.54 -8.43 3.17
CA PRO A 151 15.53 -7.04 3.63
C PRO A 151 14.64 -6.16 2.74
N VAL A 152 13.63 -5.53 3.35
CA VAL A 152 12.67 -4.67 2.64
C VAL A 152 13.35 -3.44 2.06
N PHE A 153 14.34 -2.93 2.77
CA PHE A 153 15.17 -1.80 2.32
C PHE A 153 16.63 -2.24 2.18
N PRO A 154 17.37 -1.68 1.21
CA PRO A 154 18.79 -1.95 1.11
C PRO A 154 19.54 -1.51 2.37
N GLU A 155 20.48 -2.33 2.87
CA GLU A 155 21.22 -2.07 4.10
C GLU A 155 22.29 -0.99 3.92
N ASP A 156 23.09 -1.09 2.87
CA ASP A 156 24.31 -0.31 2.69
C ASP A 156 24.08 1.06 2.05
N ARG A 157 23.12 1.17 1.11
CA ARG A 157 22.85 2.41 0.36
C ARG A 157 21.42 2.44 -0.19
N CYS A 158 20.92 3.64 -0.44
CA CYS A 158 19.63 3.80 -1.11
C CYS A 158 19.67 3.23 -2.55
N CYS A 159 18.59 2.52 -2.93
CA CYS A 159 18.40 2.06 -4.31
C CYS A 159 18.00 3.19 -5.28
N CYS A 160 17.71 4.37 -4.75
CA CYS A 160 17.26 5.52 -5.55
C CYS A 160 18.40 6.44 -6.01
N GLY A 161 19.64 6.03 -5.83
CA GLY A 161 20.83 6.77 -6.27
C GLY A 161 21.29 7.87 -5.32
#